data_ff544d988f61f47f086657f54580c41c
#
_entry.id   ff544d988f61f47f086657f54580c41c
#
_cell.length_a   1.000
_cell.length_b   1.000
_cell.length_c   1.000
_cell.angle_alpha   90.00
_cell.angle_beta   90.00
_cell.angle_gamma   90.00
#
_symmetry.space_group_name_H-M   'P 1'
#
loop_
_entity.id
_entity.type
_entity.pdbx_description
1 polymer ?
#
loop_
_entity_poly.entity_id
_entity_poly.type
_entity_poly.pdbx_seq_one_letter_code
_entity_poly.pdbx_strand_id
1 'polypeptide(L)'
;MDSLVSIIIPHWNGIDVLSECLDSLKKTVYPNFEIIVVDNASTDGSGDWIKNHHPQIKLINNDKNYGYAGGCNRGVLHADGELVVFLNNDTVQDKYWLQNLVSFINSHPGCAAVQPKILNYYERNRFDYAGGSGGHMDVLCYPFARGRIFLDQEIDSGQYDDDDRCFWASGTAIMVRKDYYMEA
;
A
#
# COMPACT_ATOMS: atom_id res chain seq x y z
N MET A 1 9.39 14.71 -15.88
CA MET A 1 8.41 13.65 -16.20
C MET A 1 7.94 13.10 -14.88
N ASP A 2 6.66 12.72 -14.80
CA ASP A 2 6.16 12.13 -13.56
C ASP A 2 6.74 10.70 -13.42
N SER A 3 7.27 10.35 -12.25
CA SER A 3 7.85 9.02 -11.97
C SER A 3 6.79 7.91 -12.21
N LEU A 4 7.16 6.84 -12.88
CA LEU A 4 6.27 5.68 -13.00
C LEU A 4 6.18 4.98 -11.64
N VAL A 5 4.95 4.68 -11.22
CA VAL A 5 4.65 3.98 -9.96
C VAL A 5 4.05 2.61 -10.26
N SER A 6 4.66 1.54 -9.73
CA SER A 6 4.08 0.19 -9.78
C SER A 6 3.37 -0.11 -8.46
N ILE A 7 2.04 -0.30 -8.52
CA ILE A 7 1.22 -0.67 -7.35
C ILE A 7 1.11 -2.20 -7.33
N ILE A 8 1.72 -2.83 -6.33
CA ILE A 8 1.76 -4.27 -6.15
C ILE A 8 0.74 -4.67 -5.09
N ILE A 9 -0.19 -5.53 -5.45
CA ILE A 9 -1.29 -5.99 -4.61
C ILE A 9 -1.23 -7.51 -4.49
N PRO A 10 -0.63 -8.06 -3.42
CA PRO A 10 -0.77 -9.47 -3.12
C PRO A 10 -2.23 -9.81 -2.81
N HIS A 11 -2.75 -10.87 -3.43
CA HIS A 11 -4.14 -11.25 -3.29
C HIS A 11 -4.25 -12.77 -3.03
N TRP A 12 -5.17 -13.14 -2.17
CA TRP A 12 -5.57 -14.53 -1.95
C TRP A 12 -7.03 -14.61 -1.52
N ASN A 13 -7.88 -15.01 -2.46
CA ASN A 13 -9.33 -15.08 -2.31
C ASN A 13 -10.00 -13.74 -1.92
N GLY A 14 -11.28 -13.62 -2.11
CA GLY A 14 -12.06 -12.44 -1.76
C GLY A 14 -12.19 -11.45 -2.92
N ILE A 15 -12.85 -11.87 -4.01
CA ILE A 15 -13.10 -11.02 -5.20
C ILE A 15 -13.76 -9.71 -4.84
N ASP A 16 -14.75 -9.71 -3.94
CA ASP A 16 -15.50 -8.48 -3.57
C ASP A 16 -14.58 -7.43 -2.95
N VAL A 17 -13.69 -7.86 -2.06
CA VAL A 17 -12.72 -6.99 -1.39
C VAL A 17 -11.73 -6.41 -2.40
N LEU A 18 -11.17 -7.27 -3.27
CA LEU A 18 -10.26 -6.82 -4.32
C LEU A 18 -10.96 -5.87 -5.30
N SER A 19 -12.22 -6.15 -5.67
CA SER A 19 -13.01 -5.30 -6.56
C SER A 19 -13.14 -3.88 -6.02
N GLU A 20 -13.45 -3.73 -4.74
CA GLU A 20 -13.57 -2.42 -4.10
C GLU A 20 -12.24 -1.66 -4.08
N CYS A 21 -11.14 -2.35 -3.77
CA CYS A 21 -9.79 -1.78 -3.84
C CYS A 21 -9.48 -1.28 -5.26
N LEU A 22 -9.68 -2.11 -6.28
CA LEU A 22 -9.42 -1.75 -7.68
C LEU A 22 -10.32 -0.62 -8.18
N ASP A 23 -11.58 -0.57 -7.75
CA ASP A 23 -12.49 0.52 -8.09
C ASP A 23 -12.10 1.86 -7.45
N SER A 24 -11.48 1.83 -6.28
CA SER A 24 -10.91 3.03 -5.67
C SER A 24 -9.67 3.51 -6.44
N LEU A 25 -8.81 2.58 -6.86
CA LEU A 25 -7.61 2.89 -7.64
C LEU A 25 -7.92 3.52 -9.01
N LYS A 26 -9.03 3.13 -9.66
CA LYS A 26 -9.50 3.79 -10.90
C LYS A 26 -9.77 5.29 -10.75
N LYS A 27 -10.02 5.76 -9.52
CA LYS A 27 -10.29 7.18 -9.22
C LYS A 27 -9.01 7.97 -8.92
N THR A 28 -7.85 7.30 -8.89
CA THR A 28 -6.56 7.94 -8.63
C THR A 28 -6.24 8.97 -9.70
N VAL A 29 -5.93 10.20 -9.27
CA VAL A 29 -5.67 11.33 -10.18
C VAL A 29 -4.27 11.27 -10.80
N TYR A 30 -3.29 10.71 -10.11
CA TYR A 30 -1.93 10.55 -10.62
C TYR A 30 -1.91 9.71 -11.91
N PRO A 31 -1.39 10.21 -13.05
CA PRO A 31 -1.62 9.57 -14.35
C PRO A 31 -0.64 8.44 -14.68
N ASN A 32 0.55 8.42 -14.05
CA ASN A 32 1.64 7.55 -14.48
C ASN A 32 1.86 6.38 -13.51
N PHE A 33 0.95 5.41 -13.51
CA PHE A 33 1.07 4.21 -12.68
C PHE A 33 0.59 2.95 -13.41
N GLU A 34 1.08 1.82 -12.96
CA GLU A 34 0.60 0.48 -13.33
C GLU A 34 0.11 -0.27 -12.08
N ILE A 35 -0.77 -1.24 -12.28
CA ILE A 35 -1.25 -2.13 -11.22
C ILE A 35 -0.79 -3.54 -11.53
N ILE A 36 -0.17 -4.18 -10.53
CA ILE A 36 0.28 -5.57 -10.56
C ILE A 36 -0.44 -6.32 -9.45
N VAL A 37 -1.36 -7.20 -9.80
CA VAL A 37 -1.98 -8.11 -8.83
C VAL A 37 -1.20 -9.42 -8.82
N VAL A 38 -0.76 -9.83 -7.63
CA VAL A 38 -0.06 -11.11 -7.42
C VAL A 38 -1.03 -12.07 -6.77
N ASP A 39 -1.63 -12.93 -7.57
CA ASP A 39 -2.55 -13.96 -7.10
C ASP A 39 -1.78 -15.11 -6.45
N ASN A 40 -1.92 -15.26 -5.15
CA ASN A 40 -1.29 -16.27 -4.31
C ASN A 40 -2.04 -17.63 -4.38
N ALA A 41 -2.35 -18.10 -5.58
CA ALA A 41 -3.10 -19.34 -5.83
C ALA A 41 -4.51 -19.29 -5.23
N SER A 42 -5.29 -18.28 -5.56
CA SER A 42 -6.70 -18.18 -5.18
C SER A 42 -7.50 -19.33 -5.78
N THR A 43 -8.51 -19.77 -5.04
CA THR A 43 -9.40 -20.89 -5.41
C THR A 43 -10.84 -20.44 -5.67
N ASP A 44 -11.13 -19.15 -5.52
CA ASP A 44 -12.46 -18.55 -5.67
C ASP A 44 -12.74 -18.00 -7.08
N GLY A 45 -11.80 -18.18 -8.04
CA GLY A 45 -11.90 -17.65 -9.38
C GLY A 45 -11.38 -16.23 -9.58
N SER A 46 -10.71 -15.66 -8.57
CA SER A 46 -10.16 -14.30 -8.63
C SER A 46 -9.28 -14.06 -9.85
N GLY A 47 -8.40 -15.00 -10.21
CA GLY A 47 -7.50 -14.86 -11.35
C GLY A 47 -8.25 -14.69 -12.68
N ASP A 48 -9.28 -15.48 -12.92
CA ASP A 48 -10.10 -15.36 -14.13
C ASP A 48 -11.00 -14.12 -14.09
N TRP A 49 -11.49 -13.75 -12.91
CA TRP A 49 -12.27 -12.54 -12.73
C TRP A 49 -11.42 -11.29 -13.09
N ILE A 50 -10.17 -11.20 -12.62
CA ILE A 50 -9.26 -10.11 -12.95
C ILE A 50 -9.04 -10.03 -14.47
N LYS A 51 -8.72 -11.14 -15.14
CA LYS A 51 -8.50 -11.17 -16.60
C LYS A 51 -9.69 -10.66 -17.39
N ASN A 52 -10.90 -11.00 -16.95
CA ASN A 52 -12.14 -10.65 -17.64
C ASN A 52 -12.59 -9.20 -17.40
N HIS A 53 -12.41 -8.67 -16.18
CA HIS A 53 -12.94 -7.36 -15.80
C HIS A 53 -11.86 -6.26 -15.77
N HIS A 54 -10.58 -6.64 -15.68
CA HIS A 54 -9.46 -5.72 -15.57
C HIS A 54 -8.28 -6.12 -16.48
N PRO A 55 -8.48 -6.29 -17.81
CA PRO A 55 -7.45 -6.80 -18.72
C PRO A 55 -6.19 -5.92 -18.80
N GLN A 56 -6.25 -4.66 -18.31
CA GLN A 56 -5.12 -3.74 -18.22
C GLN A 56 -4.21 -4.01 -17.03
N ILE A 57 -4.66 -4.81 -16.05
CA ILE A 57 -3.87 -5.13 -14.85
C ILE A 57 -2.90 -6.26 -15.18
N LYS A 58 -1.64 -6.10 -14.77
CA LYS A 58 -0.63 -7.14 -14.85
C LYS A 58 -0.90 -8.20 -13.78
N LEU A 59 -1.37 -9.36 -14.17
CA LEU A 59 -1.66 -10.47 -13.26
C LEU A 59 -0.51 -11.46 -13.20
N ILE A 60 0.00 -11.71 -12.01
CA ILE A 60 1.00 -12.74 -11.71
C ILE A 60 0.32 -13.86 -10.95
N ASN A 61 0.32 -15.08 -11.50
CA ASN A 61 -0.25 -16.23 -10.81
C ASN A 61 0.85 -17.03 -10.14
N ASN A 62 0.79 -17.16 -8.82
CA ASN A 62 1.67 -18.02 -8.05
C ASN A 62 1.12 -19.46 -8.04
N ASP A 63 2.02 -20.42 -7.89
CA ASP A 63 1.70 -21.85 -7.79
C ASP A 63 1.17 -22.25 -6.39
N LYS A 64 1.39 -21.40 -5.39
CA LYS A 64 0.89 -21.55 -4.01
C LYS A 64 0.82 -20.20 -3.30
N ASN A 65 0.22 -20.17 -2.12
CA ASN A 65 0.21 -18.97 -1.27
C ASN A 65 1.58 -18.79 -0.59
N TYR A 66 2.32 -17.75 -1.00
CA TYR A 66 3.61 -17.35 -0.42
C TYR A 66 3.47 -16.31 0.70
N GLY A 67 2.25 -16.01 1.14
CA GLY A 67 1.96 -14.95 2.09
C GLY A 67 2.16 -13.55 1.50
N TYR A 68 1.96 -12.54 2.34
CA TYR A 68 2.03 -11.15 1.92
C TYR A 68 3.43 -10.76 1.40
N ALA A 69 4.46 -10.97 2.21
CA ALA A 69 5.83 -10.60 1.83
C ALA A 69 6.33 -11.35 0.60
N GLY A 70 6.02 -12.65 0.50
CA GLY A 70 6.38 -13.44 -0.69
C GLY A 70 5.66 -12.97 -1.94
N GLY A 71 4.40 -12.54 -1.84
CA GLY A 71 3.65 -11.90 -2.92
C GLY A 71 4.29 -10.58 -3.35
N CYS A 72 4.62 -9.70 -2.40
CA CYS A 72 5.32 -8.45 -2.66
C CYS A 72 6.65 -8.67 -3.39
N ASN A 73 7.50 -9.56 -2.89
CA ASN A 73 8.80 -9.87 -3.47
C ASN A 73 8.70 -10.42 -4.91
N ARG A 74 7.66 -11.20 -5.20
CA ARG A 74 7.41 -11.68 -6.56
C ARG A 74 6.89 -10.58 -7.47
N GLY A 75 6.00 -9.73 -6.95
CA GLY A 75 5.43 -8.61 -7.71
C GLY A 75 6.48 -7.60 -8.14
N VAL A 76 7.43 -7.24 -7.26
CA VAL A 76 8.45 -6.24 -7.57
C VAL A 76 9.37 -6.61 -8.73
N LEU A 77 9.57 -7.90 -8.97
CA LEU A 77 10.36 -8.40 -10.11
C LEU A 77 9.70 -8.08 -11.46
N HIS A 78 8.41 -7.79 -11.47
CA HIS A 78 7.62 -7.44 -12.64
C HIS A 78 7.26 -5.96 -12.72
N ALA A 79 7.71 -5.16 -11.75
CA ALA A 79 7.46 -3.73 -11.69
C ALA A 79 8.36 -2.97 -12.68
N ASP A 80 7.75 -2.09 -13.48
CA ASP A 80 8.49 -1.23 -14.41
C ASP A 80 8.78 0.16 -13.79
N GLY A 81 8.06 0.52 -12.70
CA GLY A 81 8.20 1.80 -12.00
C GLY A 81 9.49 1.94 -11.19
N GLU A 82 10.00 3.16 -11.10
CA GLU A 82 11.08 3.56 -10.18
C GLU A 82 10.60 3.62 -8.73
N LEU A 83 9.32 3.89 -8.55
CA LEU A 83 8.64 3.85 -7.26
C LEU A 83 7.70 2.64 -7.21
N VAL A 84 7.70 1.96 -6.09
CA VAL A 84 6.84 0.79 -5.87
C VAL A 84 5.95 1.05 -4.67
N VAL A 85 4.66 0.78 -4.80
CA VAL A 85 3.73 0.75 -3.68
C VAL A 85 3.36 -0.70 -3.39
N PHE A 86 3.58 -1.16 -2.17
CA PHE A 86 2.97 -2.37 -1.65
C PHE A 86 1.66 -2.00 -1.00
N LEU A 87 0.57 -2.60 -1.45
CA LEU A 87 -0.79 -2.25 -1.07
C LEU A 87 -1.59 -3.49 -0.72
N ASN A 88 -2.25 -3.49 0.43
CA ASN A 88 -3.22 -4.53 0.75
C ASN A 88 -4.43 -4.47 -0.18
N ASN A 89 -5.01 -5.63 -0.48
CA ASN A 89 -6.19 -5.77 -1.33
C ASN A 89 -7.50 -5.34 -0.65
N ASP A 90 -7.48 -5.06 0.66
CA ASP A 90 -8.61 -4.66 1.50
C ASP A 90 -8.62 -3.17 1.85
N THR A 91 -8.04 -2.33 1.01
CA THR A 91 -7.91 -0.89 1.21
C THR A 91 -8.67 -0.09 0.18
N VAL A 92 -9.14 1.10 0.57
CA VAL A 92 -9.80 2.07 -0.30
C VAL A 92 -9.03 3.38 -0.25
N GLN A 93 -8.60 3.88 -1.40
CA GLN A 93 -7.72 5.03 -1.52
C GLN A 93 -8.49 6.33 -1.76
N ASP A 94 -8.02 7.44 -1.14
CA ASP A 94 -8.39 8.79 -1.57
C ASP A 94 -7.84 9.06 -2.98
N LYS A 95 -8.55 9.84 -3.79
CA LYS A 95 -8.16 10.10 -5.19
C LYS A 95 -6.80 10.79 -5.36
N TYR A 96 -6.31 11.52 -4.36
CA TYR A 96 -5.03 12.24 -4.41
C TYR A 96 -3.89 11.52 -3.68
N TRP A 97 -4.15 10.38 -3.08
CA TRP A 97 -3.18 9.66 -2.24
C TRP A 97 -1.84 9.44 -2.93
N LEU A 98 -1.85 8.95 -4.16
CA LEU A 98 -0.64 8.59 -4.90
C LEU A 98 0.16 9.84 -5.33
N GLN A 99 -0.54 10.89 -5.78
CA GLN A 99 0.07 12.16 -6.11
C GLN A 99 0.80 12.78 -4.92
N ASN A 100 0.20 12.71 -3.72
CA ASN A 100 0.81 13.24 -2.50
C ASN A 100 2.07 12.44 -2.13
N LEU A 101 2.02 11.11 -2.17
CA LEU A 101 3.19 10.27 -1.88
C LEU A 101 4.33 10.51 -2.88
N VAL A 102 4.03 10.59 -4.18
CA VAL A 102 5.04 10.87 -5.22
C VAL A 102 5.64 12.26 -5.05
N SER A 103 4.81 13.26 -4.78
CA SER A 103 5.29 14.63 -4.54
C SER A 103 6.23 14.68 -3.34
N PHE A 104 5.88 14.01 -2.26
CA PHE A 104 6.69 13.96 -1.05
C PHE A 104 8.03 13.26 -1.31
N ILE A 105 8.02 12.03 -1.82
CA ILE A 105 9.26 11.25 -2.00
C ILE A 105 10.21 11.91 -3.00
N ASN A 106 9.69 12.59 -4.03
CA ASN A 106 10.50 13.31 -5.01
C ASN A 106 11.11 14.60 -4.45
N SER A 107 10.43 15.28 -3.52
CA SER A 107 10.98 16.45 -2.84
C SER A 107 12.00 16.10 -1.73
N HIS A 108 12.11 14.82 -1.37
CA HIS A 108 13.00 14.31 -0.32
C HIS A 108 13.91 13.19 -0.86
N PRO A 109 15.01 13.52 -1.58
CA PRO A 109 15.88 12.52 -2.22
C PRO A 109 16.49 11.49 -1.26
N GLY A 110 16.64 11.83 0.02
CA GLY A 110 17.12 10.92 1.06
C GLY A 110 16.02 10.03 1.68
N CYS A 111 14.77 10.18 1.24
CA CYS A 111 13.66 9.36 1.72
C CYS A 111 13.60 8.06 0.93
N ALA A 112 13.81 6.93 1.60
CA ALA A 112 13.75 5.60 0.98
C ALA A 112 12.31 5.06 0.87
N ALA A 113 11.46 5.40 1.84
CA ALA A 113 10.08 4.93 1.92
C ALA A 113 9.16 5.98 2.53
N VAL A 114 7.89 5.98 2.15
CA VAL A 114 6.85 6.85 2.68
C VAL A 114 5.54 6.07 2.86
N GLN A 115 4.84 6.35 3.94
CA GLN A 115 3.54 5.76 4.26
C GLN A 115 2.48 6.86 4.27
N PRO A 116 1.28 6.61 3.71
CA PRO A 116 0.15 7.51 3.90
C PRO A 116 -0.43 7.37 5.30
N LYS A 117 -1.24 8.35 5.71
CA LYS A 117 -2.15 8.20 6.85
C LYS A 117 -3.15 7.08 6.52
N ILE A 118 -3.37 6.16 7.46
CA ILE A 118 -4.28 5.03 7.31
C ILE A 118 -5.42 5.20 8.31
N LEU A 119 -6.63 5.34 7.79
CA LEU A 119 -7.84 5.52 8.59
C LEU A 119 -8.67 4.22 8.58
N ASN A 120 -9.48 4.05 9.62
CA ASN A 120 -10.40 2.94 9.73
C ASN A 120 -11.44 2.99 8.60
N TYR A 121 -11.71 1.86 7.98
CA TYR A 121 -12.62 1.79 6.85
C TYR A 121 -14.06 2.13 7.22
N TYR A 122 -14.54 1.69 8.38
CA TYR A 122 -15.91 1.88 8.84
C TYR A 122 -16.10 3.22 9.57
N GLU A 123 -15.11 3.64 10.36
CA GLU A 123 -15.10 4.90 11.09
C GLU A 123 -13.99 5.82 10.54
N ARG A 124 -14.24 6.43 9.39
CA ARG A 124 -13.23 7.20 8.62
C ARG A 124 -12.65 8.42 9.29
N ASN A 125 -13.14 8.78 10.45
CA ASN A 125 -12.59 9.80 11.32
C ASN A 125 -11.67 9.24 12.42
N ARG A 126 -11.33 7.94 12.38
CA ARG A 126 -10.40 7.28 13.29
C ARG A 126 -9.21 6.72 12.54
N PHE A 127 -8.07 6.65 13.23
CA PHE A 127 -6.90 5.96 12.70
C PHE A 127 -7.14 4.46 12.65
N ASP A 128 -6.54 3.81 11.66
CA ASP A 128 -6.59 2.36 11.57
C ASP A 128 -5.67 1.71 12.62
N TYR A 129 -6.08 0.54 13.07
CA TYR A 129 -5.31 -0.27 14.01
C TYR A 129 -3.93 -0.65 13.46
N ALA A 130 -3.85 -0.97 12.17
CA ALA A 130 -2.68 -1.55 11.52
C ALA A 130 -1.64 -0.54 11.01
N GLY A 131 -1.47 0.61 11.66
CA GLY A 131 -0.38 1.51 11.30
C GLY A 131 -0.67 2.99 11.32
N GLY A 132 -1.93 3.39 11.47
CA GLY A 132 -2.33 4.77 11.72
C GLY A 132 -1.53 5.81 10.93
N SER A 133 -0.79 6.67 11.62
CA SER A 133 0.05 7.73 11.03
C SER A 133 1.55 7.51 11.26
N GLY A 134 2.03 6.29 11.01
CA GLY A 134 3.44 5.92 11.15
C GLY A 134 3.80 5.27 12.48
N GLY A 135 4.80 4.41 12.44
CA GLY A 135 5.29 3.63 13.56
C GLY A 135 6.54 4.24 14.18
N HIS A 136 6.60 4.20 15.50
CA HIS A 136 7.71 4.69 16.29
C HIS A 136 8.23 3.59 17.24
N MET A 137 9.29 3.87 17.93
CA MET A 137 9.87 3.03 18.98
C MET A 137 10.26 3.92 20.16
N ASP A 138 9.91 3.52 21.36
CA ASP A 138 10.30 4.24 22.57
C ASP A 138 11.73 3.88 23.02
N VAL A 139 12.21 4.54 24.08
CA VAL A 139 13.57 4.33 24.62
C VAL A 139 13.80 2.93 25.23
N LEU A 140 12.73 2.18 25.46
CA LEU A 140 12.76 0.80 25.94
C LEU A 140 12.60 -0.21 24.81
N CYS A 141 12.65 0.25 23.55
CA CYS A 141 12.46 -0.56 22.33
C CYS A 141 11.04 -1.15 22.17
N TYR A 142 10.02 -0.52 22.76
CA TYR A 142 8.63 -0.89 22.50
C TYR A 142 8.14 -0.17 21.23
N PRO A 143 7.67 -0.92 20.20
CA PRO A 143 7.09 -0.32 19.02
C PRO A 143 5.66 0.17 19.31
N PHE A 144 5.34 1.34 18.78
CA PHE A 144 3.98 1.91 18.82
C PHE A 144 3.66 2.64 17.52
N ALA A 145 2.38 2.87 17.25
CA ALA A 145 1.93 3.66 16.10
C ALA A 145 1.22 4.93 16.57
N ARG A 146 1.45 6.05 15.90
CA ARG A 146 0.63 7.25 16.09
C ARG A 146 -0.80 6.97 15.64
N GLY A 147 -1.76 7.50 16.37
CA GLY A 147 -3.18 7.25 16.15
C GLY A 147 -3.73 6.03 16.92
N ARG A 148 -2.89 5.36 17.75
CA ARG A 148 -3.33 4.22 18.55
C ARG A 148 -2.58 4.11 19.87
N ILE A 149 -3.31 3.90 20.95
CA ILE A 149 -2.77 3.57 22.28
C ILE A 149 -3.36 2.22 22.69
N PHE A 150 -2.52 1.16 22.67
CA PHE A 150 -2.95 -0.23 22.86
C PHE A 150 -4.07 -0.64 21.87
N LEU A 151 -5.30 -0.82 22.37
CA LEU A 151 -6.48 -1.18 21.58
C LEU A 151 -7.34 0.04 21.21
N ASP A 152 -7.09 1.20 21.81
CA ASP A 152 -7.84 2.41 21.57
C ASP A 152 -7.28 3.15 20.37
N GLN A 153 -8.12 3.38 19.37
CA GLN A 153 -7.81 4.15 18.18
C GLN A 153 -8.22 5.61 18.40
N GLU A 154 -7.31 6.53 18.12
CA GLU A 154 -7.58 7.95 18.21
C GLU A 154 -8.51 8.44 17.09
N ILE A 155 -9.26 9.50 17.38
CA ILE A 155 -9.97 10.26 16.36
C ILE A 155 -8.94 11.12 15.62
N ASP A 156 -8.99 11.10 14.28
CA ASP A 156 -8.21 12.01 13.45
C ASP A 156 -8.82 13.42 13.50
N SER A 157 -8.11 14.32 14.15
CA SER A 157 -8.42 15.75 14.24
C SER A 157 -7.35 16.62 13.55
N GLY A 158 -6.50 16.01 12.73
CA GLY A 158 -5.37 16.67 12.10
C GLY A 158 -4.09 16.70 12.94
N GLN A 159 -4.06 16.02 14.08
CA GLN A 159 -2.92 16.04 15.02
C GLN A 159 -1.65 15.40 14.45
N TYR A 160 -1.75 14.67 13.33
CA TYR A 160 -0.64 14.04 12.62
C TYR A 160 -0.65 14.37 11.12
N ASP A 161 -1.07 15.59 10.75
CA ASP A 161 -1.06 16.04 9.36
C ASP A 161 0.32 16.52 8.90
N ASP A 162 1.19 16.86 9.86
CA ASP A 162 2.57 17.21 9.53
C ASP A 162 3.40 15.99 9.16
N ASP A 163 4.27 16.18 8.18
CA ASP A 163 5.24 15.17 7.76
C ASP A 163 6.21 14.86 8.89
N ASP A 164 6.43 13.57 9.18
CA ASP A 164 7.34 13.15 10.23
C ASP A 164 8.10 11.87 9.83
N ARG A 165 9.24 11.68 10.48
CA ARG A 165 10.03 10.45 10.33
C ARG A 165 9.43 9.35 11.18
N CYS A 166 9.19 8.19 10.58
CA CYS A 166 8.79 6.99 11.30
C CYS A 166 9.93 5.98 11.41
N PHE A 167 9.89 5.17 12.46
CA PHE A 167 10.84 4.08 12.68
C PHE A 167 10.47 2.85 11.84
N TRP A 168 9.17 2.62 11.64
CA TRP A 168 8.64 1.56 10.78
C TRP A 168 7.38 2.06 10.07
N ALA A 169 7.11 1.49 8.91
CA ALA A 169 5.92 1.78 8.11
C ALA A 169 5.05 0.52 7.98
N SER A 170 3.74 0.72 7.89
CA SER A 170 2.79 -0.37 7.74
C SER A 170 2.82 -0.94 6.32
N GLY A 171 2.83 -2.27 6.23
CA GLY A 171 2.64 -2.97 4.95
C GLY A 171 1.24 -2.82 4.35
N THR A 172 0.28 -2.22 5.06
CA THR A 172 -1.06 -1.92 4.52
C THR A 172 -0.99 -1.03 3.29
N ALA A 173 -0.13 0.01 3.34
CA ALA A 173 0.19 0.86 2.20
C ALA A 173 1.55 1.53 2.43
N ILE A 174 2.55 1.19 1.65
CA ILE A 174 3.89 1.78 1.72
C ILE A 174 4.45 1.99 0.31
N MET A 175 4.93 3.20 0.02
CA MET A 175 5.70 3.48 -1.18
C MET A 175 7.19 3.44 -0.86
N VAL A 176 7.97 2.81 -1.73
CA VAL A 176 9.42 2.70 -1.61
C VAL A 176 10.11 3.05 -2.93
N ARG A 177 11.37 3.47 -2.87
CA ARG A 177 12.23 3.49 -4.06
C ARG A 177 12.63 2.07 -4.41
N LYS A 178 12.38 1.67 -5.65
CA LYS A 178 12.59 0.29 -6.10
C LYS A 178 14.03 -0.17 -5.96
N ASP A 179 15.01 0.70 -6.31
CA ASP A 179 16.44 0.42 -6.19
C ASP A 179 16.83 0.09 -4.75
N TYR A 180 16.42 0.91 -3.78
CA TYR A 180 16.70 0.66 -2.36
C TYR A 180 16.05 -0.63 -1.85
N TYR A 181 14.84 -0.94 -2.31
CA TYR A 181 14.18 -2.19 -1.94
C TYR A 181 14.88 -3.42 -2.51
N MET A 182 15.43 -3.32 -3.72
CA MET A 182 16.11 -4.44 -4.38
C MET A 182 17.54 -4.66 -3.85
N GLU A 183 18.14 -3.67 -3.19
CA GLU A 183 19.46 -3.75 -2.55
C GLU A 183 19.41 -4.29 -1.11
N ALA A 184 18.23 -4.25 -0.45
CA ALA A 184 18.03 -4.68 0.94
C ALA A 184 17.80 -6.19 1.07
#